data_1466bc78717fb756f0de36844896932b
#
_entry.id   1466bc78717fb756f0de36844896932b
#
_cell.length_a   1.000
_cell.length_b   1.000
_cell.length_c   1.000
_cell.angle_alpha   90.00
_cell.angle_beta   90.00
_cell.angle_gamma   90.00
#
_symmetry.space_group_name_H-M   'P 1'
#
loop_
_entity.id
_entity.type
_entity.pdbx_description
1 polymer ?
#
loop_
_entity_poly.entity_id
_entity_poly.type
_entity_poly.pdbx_seq_one_letter_code
_entity_poly.pdbx_strand_id
1 'polypeptide(L)'
;MPRIVHFEVPADDPNRAQEFYEQTFGWKFNKWEGPGAAPMDYWMIKTGEEGTAGINGGLSKRMPGHSGGMTNVIDVPSVDEYCHKVQTNGGQVLEGKMPIQGVGYFASCKDTEGNIFGIIEMDKNAK
;
A
#
# COMPACT_ATOMS: atom_id res chain seq x y z
N MET A 1 1.33 -15.97 -9.55
CA MET A 1 1.40 -14.80 -10.43
C MET A 1 1.14 -13.53 -9.64
N PRO A 2 1.98 -12.50 -9.76
CA PRO A 2 1.75 -11.23 -9.05
C PRO A 2 0.41 -10.60 -9.40
N ARG A 3 -0.29 -10.12 -8.37
CA ARG A 3 -1.61 -9.52 -8.52
C ARG A 3 -1.69 -8.25 -7.65
N ILE A 4 -2.59 -7.35 -8.02
CA ILE A 4 -2.90 -6.21 -7.15
C ILE A 4 -3.76 -6.75 -6.01
N VAL A 5 -3.26 -6.61 -4.78
CA VAL A 5 -3.93 -7.15 -3.58
C VAL A 5 -4.30 -6.08 -2.57
N HIS A 6 -3.89 -4.84 -2.80
CA HIS A 6 -4.05 -3.76 -1.84
C HIS A 6 -3.97 -2.43 -2.57
N PHE A 7 -4.63 -1.41 -2.04
CA PHE A 7 -4.50 -0.05 -2.56
C PHE A 7 -4.23 0.91 -1.42
N GLU A 8 -3.57 2.02 -1.73
CA GLU A 8 -3.23 3.04 -0.75
C GLU A 8 -3.94 4.34 -1.11
N VAL A 9 -4.60 4.94 -0.13
CA VAL A 9 -5.30 6.21 -0.29
C VAL A 9 -4.56 7.30 0.47
N PRO A 10 -3.91 8.24 -0.22
CA PRO A 10 -3.32 9.39 0.45
C PRO A 10 -4.41 10.42 0.74
N ALA A 11 -4.36 11.05 1.90
CA ALA A 11 -5.36 12.03 2.31
C ALA A 11 -4.71 13.22 2.98
N ASP A 12 -5.12 14.42 2.57
CA ASP A 12 -4.68 15.64 3.26
C ASP A 12 -5.32 15.74 4.64
N ASP A 13 -6.57 15.29 4.74
CA ASP A 13 -7.29 15.22 5.99
C ASP A 13 -7.88 13.81 6.13
N PRO A 14 -7.20 12.92 6.87
CA PRO A 14 -7.65 11.54 6.99
C PRO A 14 -9.06 11.38 7.55
N ASN A 15 -9.45 12.20 8.51
CA ASN A 15 -10.80 12.08 9.09
C ASN A 15 -11.87 12.44 8.07
N ARG A 16 -11.64 13.47 7.30
CA ARG A 16 -12.58 13.89 6.25
C ARG A 16 -12.69 12.83 5.17
N ALA A 17 -11.57 12.22 4.78
CA ALA A 17 -11.58 11.15 3.78
C ALA A 17 -12.34 9.93 4.28
N GLN A 18 -12.12 9.54 5.54
CA GLN A 18 -12.83 8.41 6.14
C GLN A 18 -14.34 8.62 6.12
N GLU A 19 -14.80 9.80 6.55
CA GLU A 19 -16.22 10.11 6.53
C GLU A 19 -16.79 10.00 5.12
N PHE A 20 -16.08 10.51 4.14
CA PHE A 20 -16.55 10.45 2.75
C PHE A 20 -16.77 9.00 2.31
N TYR A 21 -15.77 8.15 2.50
CA TYR A 21 -15.86 6.76 2.03
C TYR A 21 -16.83 5.93 2.86
N GLU A 22 -16.94 6.19 4.16
CA GLU A 22 -17.91 5.50 5.00
C GLU A 22 -19.34 5.84 4.59
N GLN A 23 -19.64 7.11 4.41
CA GLN A 23 -20.98 7.55 4.09
C GLN A 23 -21.39 7.25 2.65
N THR A 24 -20.41 7.27 1.75
CA THR A 24 -20.70 7.06 0.33
C THR A 24 -20.79 5.57 -0.02
N PHE A 25 -19.85 4.77 0.49
CA PHE A 25 -19.71 3.35 0.06
C PHE A 25 -19.87 2.36 1.21
N GLY A 26 -19.95 2.82 2.44
CA GLY A 26 -20.07 1.94 3.59
C GLY A 26 -18.77 1.26 3.99
N TRP A 27 -17.64 1.75 3.51
CA TRP A 27 -16.34 1.18 3.88
C TRP A 27 -16.08 1.38 5.36
N LYS A 28 -15.27 0.49 5.95
CA LYS A 28 -14.93 0.55 7.37
C LYS A 28 -13.44 0.79 7.55
N PHE A 29 -13.09 1.64 8.51
CA PHE A 29 -11.72 2.04 8.77
C PHE A 29 -11.33 1.64 10.19
N ASN A 30 -10.18 0.96 10.32
CA ASN A 30 -9.63 0.60 11.61
C ASN A 30 -8.19 1.07 11.68
N LYS A 31 -7.87 1.85 12.71
CA LYS A 31 -6.51 2.34 12.87
C LYS A 31 -5.55 1.18 13.11
N TRP A 32 -4.43 1.19 12.40
CA TRP A 32 -3.39 0.19 12.56
C TRP A 32 -2.66 0.42 13.89
N GLU A 33 -2.72 -0.57 14.77
CA GLU A 33 -2.11 -0.49 16.10
C GLU A 33 -0.96 -1.47 16.26
N GLY A 34 -0.66 -2.23 15.23
CA GLY A 34 0.37 -3.26 15.27
C GLY A 34 1.79 -2.73 15.19
N PRO A 35 2.77 -3.64 15.16
CA PRO A 35 4.17 -3.27 15.00
C PRO A 35 4.36 -2.43 13.75
N GLY A 36 5.17 -1.38 13.84
CA GLY A 36 5.41 -0.49 12.72
C GLY A 36 4.38 0.61 12.55
N ALA A 37 3.38 0.71 13.43
CA ALA A 37 2.35 1.74 13.35
C ALA A 37 2.90 3.14 13.62
N ALA A 38 3.84 3.26 14.53
CA ALA A 38 4.47 4.53 14.84
C ALA A 38 5.59 4.81 13.83
N PRO A 39 5.89 6.07 13.52
CA PRO A 39 5.27 7.30 14.01
C PRO A 39 4.10 7.79 13.16
N MET A 40 3.74 7.11 12.08
CA MET A 40 2.70 7.56 11.18
C MET A 40 1.38 6.85 11.45
N ASP A 41 0.30 7.61 11.43
CA ASP A 41 -1.03 7.04 11.53
C ASP A 41 -1.40 6.37 10.21
N TYR A 42 -1.97 5.19 10.33
CA TYR A 42 -2.40 4.39 9.18
C TYR A 42 -3.69 3.68 9.52
N TRP A 43 -4.64 3.72 8.62
CA TRP A 43 -5.94 3.06 8.81
C TRP A 43 -6.11 1.96 7.79
N MET A 44 -6.50 0.77 8.26
CA MET A 44 -6.88 -0.33 7.39
C MET A 44 -8.27 -0.07 6.85
N ILE A 45 -8.47 -0.26 5.56
CA ILE A 45 -9.77 -0.07 4.90
C ILE A 45 -10.36 -1.43 4.55
N LYS A 46 -11.55 -1.70 5.09
CA LYS A 46 -12.32 -2.88 4.72
C LYS A 46 -13.41 -2.45 3.74
N THR A 47 -13.33 -2.94 2.52
CA THR A 47 -14.27 -2.56 1.46
C THR A 47 -15.40 -3.56 1.26
N GLY A 48 -15.31 -4.74 1.86
CA GLY A 48 -16.35 -5.76 1.73
C GLY A 48 -16.06 -6.95 2.61
N GLU A 49 -16.95 -7.93 2.57
CA GLU A 49 -16.79 -9.14 3.36
C GLU A 49 -15.67 -10.01 2.79
N GLU A 50 -15.01 -10.71 3.70
CA GLU A 50 -13.96 -11.64 3.32
C GLU A 50 -14.52 -12.73 2.41
N GLY A 51 -13.76 -13.08 1.36
CA GLY A 51 -14.18 -14.09 0.40
C GLY A 51 -15.02 -13.56 -0.75
N THR A 52 -15.41 -12.28 -0.72
CA THR A 52 -16.11 -11.66 -1.85
C THR A 52 -15.11 -10.99 -2.77
N ALA A 53 -15.53 -10.69 -3.99
CA ALA A 53 -14.67 -10.02 -4.95
C ALA A 53 -14.32 -8.60 -4.50
N GLY A 54 -13.11 -8.18 -4.80
CA GLY A 54 -12.61 -6.87 -4.42
C GLY A 54 -11.38 -6.97 -3.56
N ILE A 55 -10.82 -5.82 -3.21
CA ILE A 55 -9.62 -5.76 -2.38
C ILE A 55 -9.81 -4.72 -1.28
N ASN A 56 -9.07 -4.89 -0.20
CA ASN A 56 -9.01 -3.93 0.88
C ASN A 56 -7.78 -3.03 0.69
N GLY A 57 -7.67 -2.00 1.49
CA GLY A 57 -6.57 -1.07 1.34
C GLY A 57 -6.17 -0.41 2.63
N GLY A 58 -5.46 0.69 2.49
CA GLY A 58 -5.03 1.50 3.60
C GLY A 58 -5.14 2.98 3.28
N LEU A 59 -5.22 3.79 4.32
CA LEU A 59 -5.30 5.23 4.22
C LEU A 59 -4.28 5.85 5.15
N SER A 60 -3.56 6.84 4.65
CA SER A 60 -2.61 7.58 5.46
C SER A 60 -2.58 9.03 5.02
N LYS A 61 -2.01 9.88 5.87
CA LYS A 61 -1.84 11.28 5.52
C LYS A 61 -0.87 11.41 4.36
N ARG A 62 -1.19 12.28 3.43
CA ARG A 62 -0.34 12.55 2.27
C ARG A 62 1.01 13.09 2.75
N MET A 63 2.09 12.51 2.24
CA MET A 63 3.43 12.98 2.59
C MET A 63 3.70 14.34 1.96
N PRO A 64 4.43 15.23 2.64
CA PRO A 64 4.80 16.52 2.08
C PRO A 64 5.51 16.36 0.74
N GLY A 65 5.11 17.14 -0.24
CA GLY A 65 5.70 17.09 -1.57
C GLY A 65 5.13 16.04 -2.50
N HIS A 66 4.23 15.18 -2.02
CA HIS A 66 3.58 14.18 -2.85
C HIS A 66 2.24 14.71 -3.36
N SER A 67 2.05 14.63 -4.67
CA SER A 67 0.82 15.09 -5.31
C SER A 67 0.08 13.97 -6.01
N GLY A 68 0.55 12.72 -5.87
CA GLY A 68 -0.06 11.58 -6.53
C GLY A 68 -1.38 11.17 -5.91
N GLY A 69 -2.15 10.40 -6.67
CA GLY A 69 -3.39 9.81 -6.20
C GLY A 69 -3.17 8.45 -5.54
N MET A 70 -4.20 7.63 -5.58
CA MET A 70 -4.13 6.29 -5.02
C MET A 70 -3.08 5.44 -5.72
N THR A 71 -2.42 4.56 -4.98
CA THR A 71 -1.46 3.64 -5.54
C THR A 71 -1.89 2.20 -5.29
N ASN A 72 -1.54 1.32 -6.22
CA ASN A 72 -1.80 -0.12 -6.09
C ASN A 72 -0.58 -0.82 -5.52
N VAL A 73 -0.81 -1.90 -4.78
CA VAL A 73 0.25 -2.73 -4.24
C VAL A 73 0.11 -4.13 -4.83
N ILE A 74 1.20 -4.63 -5.39
CA ILE A 74 1.25 -5.92 -6.09
C ILE A 74 1.99 -6.92 -5.22
N ASP A 75 1.40 -8.09 -5.01
CA ASP A 75 2.06 -9.11 -4.22
C ASP A 75 3.06 -9.86 -5.11
N VAL A 76 4.26 -10.07 -4.57
CA VAL A 76 5.35 -10.72 -5.30
C VAL A 76 6.03 -11.76 -4.40
N PRO A 77 6.61 -12.81 -4.99
CA PRO A 77 7.31 -13.81 -4.17
C PRO A 77 8.62 -13.32 -3.58
N SER A 78 9.23 -12.29 -4.17
CA SER A 78 10.51 -11.73 -3.68
C SER A 78 10.62 -10.27 -4.10
N VAL A 79 10.68 -9.38 -3.11
CA VAL A 79 10.85 -7.95 -3.40
C VAL A 79 12.21 -7.72 -4.05
N ASP A 80 13.26 -8.41 -3.61
CA ASP A 80 14.58 -8.25 -4.20
C ASP A 80 14.57 -8.60 -5.69
N GLU A 81 13.99 -9.75 -6.03
CA GLU A 81 13.90 -10.19 -7.42
C GLU A 81 13.09 -9.22 -8.26
N TYR A 82 11.96 -8.77 -7.74
CA TYR A 82 11.07 -7.90 -8.53
C TYR A 82 11.56 -6.46 -8.62
N CYS A 83 12.30 -5.96 -7.64
CA CYS A 83 13.00 -4.69 -7.79
C CYS A 83 13.98 -4.75 -8.97
N HIS A 84 14.70 -5.87 -9.09
CA HIS A 84 15.61 -6.07 -10.22
C HIS A 84 14.85 -6.11 -11.55
N LYS A 85 13.72 -6.82 -11.59
CA LYS A 85 12.90 -6.91 -12.80
C LYS A 85 12.33 -5.55 -13.21
N VAL A 86 11.90 -4.75 -12.24
CA VAL A 86 11.41 -3.39 -12.49
C VAL A 86 12.47 -2.57 -13.21
N GLN A 87 13.69 -2.59 -12.69
CA GLN A 87 14.80 -1.84 -13.27
C GLN A 87 15.18 -2.37 -14.65
N THR A 88 15.26 -3.69 -14.80
CA THR A 88 15.63 -4.31 -16.07
C THR A 88 14.63 -4.00 -17.18
N ASN A 89 13.37 -3.81 -16.82
CA ASN A 89 12.30 -3.57 -17.79
C ASN A 89 11.94 -2.08 -17.96
N GLY A 90 12.80 -1.19 -17.47
CA GLY A 90 12.66 0.25 -17.75
C GLY A 90 11.97 1.06 -16.68
N GLY A 91 11.55 0.44 -15.60
CA GLY A 91 10.98 1.14 -14.47
C GLY A 91 12.05 1.63 -13.50
N GLN A 92 11.62 2.13 -12.36
CA GLN A 92 12.48 2.70 -11.34
C GLN A 92 12.09 2.20 -9.97
N VAL A 93 13.07 1.92 -9.12
CA VAL A 93 12.82 1.67 -7.70
C VAL A 93 13.00 3.02 -6.99
N LEU A 94 11.91 3.54 -6.43
CA LEU A 94 11.93 4.84 -5.74
C LEU A 94 12.42 4.70 -4.31
N GLU A 95 11.92 3.70 -3.61
CA GLU A 95 12.37 3.34 -2.28
C GLU A 95 12.57 1.84 -2.24
N GLY A 96 13.78 1.42 -1.88
CA GLY A 96 14.14 0.02 -1.88
C GLY A 96 13.47 -0.77 -0.77
N LYS A 97 13.76 -2.06 -0.75
CA LYS A 97 13.17 -3.00 0.21
C LYS A 97 13.24 -2.49 1.64
N MET A 98 12.09 -2.45 2.30
CA MET A 98 12.00 -2.11 3.71
C MET A 98 11.09 -3.11 4.42
N PRO A 99 11.38 -3.47 5.67
CA PRO A 99 10.51 -4.37 6.41
C PRO A 99 9.29 -3.65 6.95
N ILE A 100 8.15 -4.37 6.93
CA ILE A 100 6.97 -3.99 7.70
C ILE A 100 6.84 -5.09 8.72
N GLN A 101 7.24 -4.82 9.94
CA GLN A 101 7.37 -5.83 10.99
C GLN A 101 6.10 -6.67 11.14
N GLY A 102 6.26 -7.98 11.07
CA GLY A 102 5.16 -8.93 11.20
C GLY A 102 4.27 -9.06 9.96
N VAL A 103 4.53 -8.28 8.91
CA VAL A 103 3.71 -8.28 7.69
C VAL A 103 4.52 -8.77 6.49
N GLY A 104 5.66 -8.16 6.21
CA GLY A 104 6.48 -8.53 5.06
C GLY A 104 7.48 -7.46 4.69
N TYR A 105 7.86 -7.47 3.42
CA TYR A 105 8.81 -6.50 2.87
C TYR A 105 8.14 -5.72 1.75
N PHE A 106 8.44 -4.45 1.67
CA PHE A 106 7.79 -3.51 0.76
C PHE A 106 8.81 -2.70 0.00
N ALA A 107 8.52 -2.36 -1.25
CA ALA A 107 9.29 -1.39 -2.01
C ALA A 107 8.34 -0.53 -2.83
N SER A 108 8.74 0.72 -3.06
CA SER A 108 7.99 1.66 -3.88
C SER A 108 8.68 1.81 -5.22
N CYS A 109 7.92 1.72 -6.29
CA CYS A 109 8.44 1.69 -7.65
C CYS A 109 7.65 2.63 -8.56
N LYS A 110 8.20 2.86 -9.75
CA LYS A 110 7.56 3.64 -10.81
C LYS A 110 7.66 2.85 -12.10
N ASP A 111 6.57 2.79 -12.84
CA ASP A 111 6.57 2.12 -14.14
C ASP A 111 7.14 3.03 -15.24
N THR A 112 7.14 2.55 -16.49
CA THR A 112 7.68 3.31 -17.64
C THR A 112 6.86 4.54 -17.98
N GLU A 113 5.63 4.63 -17.47
CA GLU A 113 4.71 5.73 -17.79
C GLU A 113 4.59 6.75 -16.66
N GLY A 114 5.42 6.59 -15.61
CA GLY A 114 5.41 7.50 -14.48
C GLY A 114 4.43 7.15 -13.36
N ASN A 115 3.79 5.99 -13.44
CA ASN A 115 2.85 5.57 -12.39
C ASN A 115 3.59 4.95 -11.22
N ILE A 116 3.26 5.39 -10.02
CA ILE A 116 3.85 4.85 -8.79
C ILE A 116 3.02 3.67 -8.32
N PHE A 117 3.70 2.61 -7.92
CA PHE A 117 3.05 1.42 -7.36
C PHE A 117 3.95 0.81 -6.28
N GLY A 118 3.37 -0.03 -5.43
CA GLY A 118 4.13 -0.77 -4.44
C GLY A 118 4.22 -2.24 -4.80
N ILE A 119 5.26 -2.89 -4.31
CA ILE A 119 5.35 -4.35 -4.33
C ILE A 119 5.55 -4.83 -2.90
N ILE A 120 4.95 -5.97 -2.58
CA ILE A 120 5.00 -6.52 -1.24
C ILE A 120 5.27 -8.03 -1.29
N GLU A 121 6.17 -8.45 -0.40
CA GLU A 121 6.47 -9.86 -0.18
C GLU A 121 5.95 -10.20 1.22
N MET A 122 4.90 -10.99 1.31
CA MET A 122 4.30 -11.33 2.60
C MET A 122 5.21 -12.27 3.37
N ASP A 123 5.55 -11.91 4.60
CA ASP A 123 6.41 -12.72 5.48
C ASP A 123 6.13 -12.33 6.93
N LYS A 124 5.48 -13.22 7.68
CA LYS A 124 5.14 -12.98 9.08
C LYS A 124 6.37 -12.77 9.95
N ASN A 125 7.53 -13.23 9.49
CA ASN A 125 8.79 -13.12 10.25
C ASN A 125 9.58 -11.87 9.89
N ALA A 126 9.05 -10.98 9.07
CA ALA A 126 9.73 -9.73 8.72
C ALA A 126 9.99 -8.90 9.99
N LYS A 127 11.19 -8.35 10.06
CA LYS A 127 11.63 -7.58 11.23
C LYS A 127 12.08 -6.18 10.86
#